data_fcdc6ca4556ce55a29e1a2c7cea5194a
#
_entry.id   fcdc6ca4556ce55a29e1a2c7cea5194a
#
_cell.length_a   1.000
_cell.length_b   1.000
_cell.length_c   1.000
_cell.angle_alpha   90.00
_cell.angle_beta   90.00
_cell.angle_gamma   90.00
#
_symmetry.space_group_name_H-M   'P 1'
#
loop_
_entity.id
_entity.type
_entity.pdbx_description
1 polymer ?
#
loop_
_entity_poly.entity_id
_entity_poly.type
_entity_poly.pdbx_seq_one_letter_code
_entity_poly.pdbx_strand_id
1 'polypeptide(L)'
;NVNSLMEFDIEADGDVLPLLFAIDETFDISIKDLDGEPGIFFSNKNLVQFLKDWQAMKELLDNGSQTQDNYEIWKTIRPSVTKVTHE
;
A
#
# COMPACT_ATOMS: atom_id res chain seq x y z
N ASN A 1 -23.11 2.35 6.43
CA ASN A 1 -22.13 1.82 7.35
C ASN A 1 -20.76 2.42 7.10
N VAL A 2 -20.22 2.99 8.13
CA VAL A 2 -18.92 3.64 8.00
C VAL A 2 -17.84 2.70 7.48
N ASN A 3 -17.88 1.49 7.95
CA ASN A 3 -16.85 0.52 7.56
C ASN A 3 -16.86 0.24 6.08
N SER A 4 -18.01 0.30 5.46
CA SER A 4 -18.06 -0.01 4.04
C SER A 4 -17.32 1.03 3.21
N LEU A 5 -17.11 2.21 3.77
CA LEU A 5 -16.36 3.23 3.06
C LEU A 5 -14.87 2.90 3.00
N MET A 6 -14.43 2.02 3.89
CA MET A 6 -13.02 1.65 3.96
C MET A 6 -12.72 0.36 3.26
N GLU A 7 -13.73 -0.27 2.71
CA GLU A 7 -13.55 -1.56 2.06
C GLU A 7 -13.72 -1.45 0.58
N PHE A 8 -12.93 -2.20 -0.14
CA PHE A 8 -12.98 -2.22 -1.59
C PHE A 8 -13.18 -3.64 -2.06
N ASP A 9 -14.15 -3.81 -2.92
CA ASP A 9 -14.41 -5.12 -3.52
C ASP A 9 -13.53 -5.27 -4.74
N ILE A 10 -12.42 -5.94 -4.56
CA ILE A 10 -11.50 -6.17 -5.66
C ILE A 10 -11.55 -7.64 -6.01
N GLU A 11 -12.14 -7.96 -7.15
CA GLU A 11 -12.28 -9.33 -7.60
C GLU A 11 -11.63 -9.56 -8.95
N ALA A 12 -11.45 -8.50 -9.71
CA ALA A 12 -10.88 -8.60 -11.04
C ALA A 12 -9.86 -7.51 -11.24
N ASP A 13 -9.03 -7.68 -12.26
CA ASP A 13 -7.97 -6.72 -12.55
C ASP A 13 -8.52 -5.32 -12.74
N GLY A 14 -9.65 -5.20 -13.39
CA GLY A 14 -10.23 -3.88 -13.66
C GLY A 14 -10.65 -3.14 -12.42
N ASP A 15 -10.90 -3.86 -11.33
CA ASP A 15 -11.31 -3.21 -10.10
C ASP A 15 -10.17 -2.41 -9.46
N VAL A 16 -8.95 -2.72 -9.83
CA VAL A 16 -7.77 -2.03 -9.28
C VAL A 16 -7.58 -0.68 -9.94
N LEU A 17 -7.97 -0.54 -11.20
CA LEU A 17 -7.68 0.67 -11.95
C LEU A 17 -8.26 1.95 -11.35
N PRO A 18 -9.53 1.97 -10.94
CA PRO A 18 -10.06 3.19 -10.34
C PRO A 18 -9.31 3.61 -9.09
N LEU A 19 -8.82 2.63 -8.32
CA LEU A 19 -8.03 2.93 -7.13
C LEU A 19 -6.71 3.57 -7.51
N LEU A 20 -6.05 3.03 -8.52
CA LEU A 20 -4.79 3.57 -8.97
C LEU A 20 -4.96 4.98 -9.54
N PHE A 21 -6.02 5.20 -10.28
CA PHE A 21 -6.29 6.53 -10.84
C PHE A 21 -6.56 7.54 -9.72
N ALA A 22 -7.30 7.13 -8.70
CA ALA A 22 -7.57 8.00 -7.58
C ALA A 22 -6.29 8.37 -6.84
N ILE A 23 -5.42 7.40 -6.69
CA ILE A 23 -4.14 7.66 -6.04
C ILE A 23 -3.32 8.65 -6.86
N ASP A 24 -3.30 8.46 -8.17
CA ASP A 24 -2.55 9.34 -9.05
C ASP A 24 -3.03 10.79 -8.97
N GLU A 25 -4.34 10.96 -8.79
CA GLU A 25 -4.89 12.30 -8.71
C GLU A 25 -4.51 13.01 -7.42
N THR A 26 -4.29 12.26 -6.37
CA THR A 26 -3.94 12.83 -5.06
C THR A 26 -2.45 12.94 -4.86
N PHE A 27 -1.73 11.91 -5.25
CA PHE A 27 -0.29 11.81 -5.06
C PHE A 27 0.35 11.59 -6.41
N ASP A 28 1.08 12.49 -6.86
CA ASP A 28 1.75 12.44 -8.14
C ASP A 28 2.63 11.17 -8.23
N ILE A 29 2.18 10.17 -8.94
CA ILE A 29 2.95 8.94 -9.07
C ILE A 29 3.68 8.91 -10.42
N SER A 30 4.72 8.09 -10.47
CA SER A 30 5.50 7.88 -11.69
C SER A 30 5.45 6.41 -12.06
N ILE A 31 5.41 6.14 -13.35
CA ILE A 31 5.50 4.78 -13.84
C ILE A 31 6.88 4.62 -14.45
N LYS A 32 7.67 3.74 -13.87
CA LYS A 32 9.05 3.54 -14.31
C LYS A 32 9.30 2.08 -14.59
N ASP A 33 10.18 1.84 -15.53
CA ASP A 33 10.53 0.49 -15.94
C ASP A 33 11.56 -0.12 -15.01
N LEU A 34 11.28 -1.34 -14.56
CA LEU A 34 12.21 -2.10 -13.74
C LEU A 34 12.38 -3.46 -14.40
N ASP A 35 13.53 -3.65 -15.02
CA ASP A 35 13.85 -4.93 -15.64
C ASP A 35 12.77 -5.39 -16.61
N GLY A 36 12.24 -4.45 -17.37
CA GLY A 36 11.24 -4.78 -18.37
C GLY A 36 9.82 -4.73 -17.90
N GLU A 37 9.60 -4.43 -16.62
CA GLU A 37 8.25 -4.35 -16.08
C GLU A 37 8.00 -2.98 -15.47
N PRO A 38 6.83 -2.42 -15.74
CA PRO A 38 6.51 -1.10 -15.16
C PRO A 38 6.22 -1.21 -13.68
N GLY A 39 6.72 -0.24 -12.94
CA GLY A 39 6.46 -0.16 -11.52
C GLY A 39 5.95 1.22 -11.17
N ILE A 40 5.20 1.31 -10.09
CA ILE A 40 4.65 2.57 -9.62
C ILE A 40 5.54 3.14 -8.53
N PHE A 41 5.91 4.40 -8.68
CA PHE A 41 6.77 5.08 -7.72
C PHE A 41 6.12 6.35 -7.23
N PHE A 42 6.29 6.64 -5.95
CA PHE A 42 5.75 7.83 -5.33
C PHE A 42 6.85 8.83 -5.05
N SER A 43 6.54 10.10 -5.19
CA SER A 43 7.46 11.14 -4.77
C SER A 43 7.18 11.58 -3.34
N ASN A 44 6.02 11.25 -2.81
CA ASN A 44 5.66 11.59 -1.43
C ASN A 44 6.51 10.77 -0.46
N LYS A 45 7.24 11.46 0.41
CA LYS A 45 8.20 10.78 1.27
C LYS A 45 7.56 9.86 2.29
N ASN A 46 6.38 10.23 2.76
CA ASN A 46 5.69 9.38 3.72
C ASN A 46 5.26 8.07 3.09
N LEU A 47 4.79 8.14 1.84
CA LEU A 47 4.39 6.93 1.14
C LEU A 47 5.59 6.09 0.78
N VAL A 48 6.71 6.72 0.43
CA VAL A 48 7.93 5.97 0.16
C VAL A 48 8.37 5.21 1.40
N GLN A 49 8.33 5.87 2.56
CA GLN A 49 8.73 5.21 3.79
C GLN A 49 7.78 4.06 4.13
N PHE A 50 6.48 4.28 3.92
CA PHE A 50 5.51 3.22 4.15
C PHE A 50 5.80 2.01 3.26
N LEU A 51 6.12 2.26 2.00
CA LEU A 51 6.42 1.16 1.09
C LEU A 51 7.66 0.39 1.51
N LYS A 52 8.65 1.09 2.03
CA LYS A 52 9.84 0.41 2.54
C LYS A 52 9.50 -0.48 3.73
N ASP A 53 8.66 0.02 4.62
CA ASP A 53 8.23 -0.77 5.77
C ASP A 53 7.41 -1.98 5.33
N TRP A 54 6.55 -1.78 4.37
CA TRP A 54 5.72 -2.86 3.84
C TRP A 54 6.58 -3.92 3.17
N GLN A 55 7.55 -3.48 2.39
CA GLN A 55 8.45 -4.41 1.73
C GLN A 55 9.17 -5.27 2.76
N ALA A 56 9.65 -4.65 3.84
CA ALA A 56 10.33 -5.38 4.90
C ALA A 56 9.40 -6.40 5.55
N MET A 57 8.15 -6.01 5.80
CA MET A 57 7.19 -6.94 6.40
C MET A 57 6.91 -8.12 5.49
N LYS A 58 6.79 -7.87 4.20
CA LYS A 58 6.53 -8.96 3.27
C LYS A 58 7.72 -9.91 3.20
N GLU A 59 8.92 -9.39 3.29
CA GLU A 59 10.10 -10.23 3.29
C GLU A 59 10.16 -11.10 4.53
N LEU A 60 9.80 -10.54 5.69
CA LEU A 60 9.77 -11.31 6.92
C LEU A 60 8.73 -12.41 6.86
N LEU A 61 7.58 -12.10 6.29
CA LEU A 61 6.53 -13.09 6.13
C LEU A 61 6.98 -14.20 5.19
N ASP A 62 7.66 -13.82 4.12
CA ASP A 62 8.09 -14.74 3.09
C ASP A 62 9.15 -15.72 3.60
N ASN A 63 10.05 -15.24 4.45
CA ASN A 63 11.13 -16.08 4.95
C ASN A 63 10.79 -16.78 6.27
N GLY A 64 9.55 -16.63 6.73
CA GLY A 64 9.10 -17.33 7.93
C GLY A 64 9.40 -16.64 9.23
N SER A 65 9.99 -15.44 9.18
CA SER A 65 10.30 -14.71 10.41
C SER A 65 9.10 -14.02 11.01
N GLN A 66 8.03 -13.89 10.24
CA GLN A 66 6.81 -13.23 10.70
C GLN A 66 5.63 -14.13 10.40
N THR A 67 4.62 -14.11 11.27
CA THR A 67 3.42 -14.91 11.05
C THR A 67 2.39 -14.11 10.28
N GLN A 68 1.47 -14.84 9.63
CA GLN A 68 0.39 -14.21 8.91
C GLN A 68 -0.48 -13.39 9.87
N ASP A 69 -0.72 -13.89 11.06
CA ASP A 69 -1.53 -13.17 12.03
C ASP A 69 -0.92 -11.85 12.41
N ASN A 70 0.38 -11.83 12.66
CA ASN A 70 1.06 -10.59 13.00
C ASN A 70 1.07 -9.62 11.83
N TYR A 71 1.19 -10.14 10.63
CA TYR A 71 1.14 -9.31 9.43
C TYR A 71 -0.22 -8.63 9.32
N GLU A 72 -1.29 -9.37 9.56
CA GLU A 72 -2.63 -8.78 9.49
C GLU A 72 -2.82 -7.71 10.56
N ILE A 73 -2.27 -7.93 11.75
CA ILE A 73 -2.33 -6.92 12.79
C ILE A 73 -1.57 -5.67 12.36
N TRP A 74 -0.40 -5.84 11.79
CA TRP A 74 0.40 -4.73 11.32
C TRP A 74 -0.36 -3.90 10.28
N LYS A 75 -1.06 -4.55 9.37
CA LYS A 75 -1.83 -3.85 8.35
C LYS A 75 -2.96 -3.03 8.96
N THR A 76 -3.45 -3.46 10.11
CA THR A 76 -4.51 -2.73 10.79
C THR A 76 -3.98 -1.49 11.50
N ILE A 77 -2.82 -1.62 12.10
CA ILE A 77 -2.24 -0.54 12.90
C ILE A 77 -1.56 0.51 12.05
N ARG A 78 -0.87 0.09 11.03
CA ARG A 78 -0.01 1.00 10.27
C ARG A 78 -0.74 2.21 9.69
N PRO A 79 -1.92 2.06 9.09
CA PRO A 79 -2.61 3.23 8.55
C PRO A 79 -2.95 4.26 9.62
N SER A 80 -3.30 3.82 10.81
CA SER A 80 -3.63 4.73 11.89
C SER A 80 -2.43 5.57 12.30
N VAL A 81 -1.28 4.93 12.41
CA VAL A 81 -0.06 5.62 12.77
C VAL A 81 0.31 6.64 11.71
N THR A 82 0.21 6.25 10.46
CA THR A 82 0.56 7.12 9.36
C THR A 82 -0.37 8.32 9.28
N LYS A 83 -1.65 8.10 9.58
CA LYS A 83 -2.65 9.13 9.45
C LYS A 83 -2.45 10.29 10.40
N VAL A 84 -1.85 10.03 11.52
CA VAL A 84 -1.66 11.02 12.55
C VAL A 84 -0.78 12.16 12.10
N THR A 85 0.08 11.91 11.18
CA THR A 85 1.11 12.87 10.84
C THR A 85 0.66 14.01 9.96
N HIS A 86 -0.51 13.91 9.37
CA HIS A 86 -0.83 14.89 8.38
C HIS A 86 -1.36 16.17 8.95
N GLU A 87 -1.67 16.21 10.17
CA GLU A 87 -2.20 17.41 10.74
C GLU A 87 -1.44 18.63 10.59
#